data_30f49f2ba90d6613574158787f56e3e2
#
_entry.id   30f49f2ba90d6613574158787f56e3e2
#
_cell.length_a   1.000
_cell.length_b   1.000
_cell.length_c   1.000
_cell.angle_alpha   90.00
_cell.angle_beta   90.00
_cell.angle_gamma   90.00
#
_symmetry.space_group_name_H-M   'P 1'
#
loop_
_entity.id
_entity.type
_entity.pdbx_description
1 polymer ?
#
loop_
_entity_poly.entity_id
_entity_poly.type
_entity_poly.pdbx_seq_one_letter_code
_entity_poly.pdbx_strand_id
1 'polypeptide(L)'
;GTSENGVLTLDGDLRGYGVDGGGTLSIESGQAIVVGDELFETEGLLAAGQEAPVDLTLLEEVVIEAGGTLPFNYEYRRTHALPGQPFGDSPLAINGGPGVTLAADWVVPDGVMLLAGGSVYQGGATVPAGATITVTQGPPAPDYVVPADVFPQGLPVAESMAVAQAGTPLPVDAVFSPGQTLGAGIVLDRDVRVEAVSTLAPEYFQNGFSNYEVNGHRGVHVTEGASIDVAMPVYRYRPGMINAVDRDAALEVWTPPLYQALPEERRGVRRGGASLTLKSESPRRPGAIAISEGATVQVDPGQSITLSGGQTTVEGTLRAHGGRIDILNPETDGVTQSQSLGESIWIGENALLDASGFAYTATGARGRRYGEVLDGGQVTLGSLAPDELNDNGIYEINNRFIVVRDGAVIDVSGTRADLDLGGDRPTTVASSAGGLAMRSNAGIYFDGELRARA
;
A
#
# COMPACT_ATOMS: atom_id res chain seq x y z
N GLY A 1 13.89 11.74 19.74
CA GLY A 1 13.35 10.41 19.61
C GLY A 1 12.04 10.31 20.38
N THR A 2 10.96 10.12 19.68
CA THR A 2 9.67 9.81 20.31
C THR A 2 9.75 8.42 20.94
N SER A 3 9.09 8.23 22.09
CA SER A 3 8.81 6.90 22.61
C SER A 3 8.05 6.09 21.56
N GLU A 4 8.16 4.76 21.58
CA GLU A 4 7.46 3.86 20.60
C GLU A 4 5.94 4.10 20.47
N ASN A 5 5.35 4.95 21.33
CA ASN A 5 3.92 5.28 21.39
C ASN A 5 3.62 6.78 21.28
N GLY A 6 4.57 7.59 20.81
CA GLY A 6 4.39 9.04 20.69
C GLY A 6 3.88 9.46 19.31
N VAL A 7 2.85 10.30 19.27
CA VAL A 7 2.40 11.00 18.06
C VAL A 7 3.40 12.09 17.69
N LEU A 8 3.73 12.21 16.42
CA LEU A 8 4.52 13.31 15.91
C LEU A 8 3.57 14.42 15.45
N THR A 9 3.66 15.58 16.12
CA THR A 9 2.98 16.80 15.71
C THR A 9 4.01 17.81 15.22
N LEU A 10 3.82 18.35 14.03
CA LEU A 10 4.68 19.33 13.41
C LEU A 10 3.91 20.65 13.25
N ASP A 11 4.07 21.58 14.21
CA ASP A 11 3.40 22.90 14.19
C ASP A 11 4.35 24.03 13.77
N GLY A 12 5.57 23.70 13.39
CA GLY A 12 6.63 24.68 13.11
C GLY A 12 7.00 24.76 11.63
N ASP A 13 7.55 25.91 11.24
CA ASP A 13 8.15 26.09 9.91
C ASP A 13 9.46 25.29 9.80
N LEU A 14 9.49 24.33 8.88
CA LEU A 14 10.71 23.65 8.45
C LEU A 14 11.27 24.38 7.23
N ARG A 15 12.57 24.69 7.23
CA ARG A 15 13.21 25.45 6.14
C ARG A 15 14.48 24.77 5.69
N GLY A 16 14.42 24.16 4.49
CA GLY A 16 15.56 23.54 3.82
C GLY A 16 16.17 24.37 2.68
N TYR A 17 15.76 25.64 2.57
CA TYR A 17 16.11 26.47 1.43
C TYR A 17 17.62 26.74 1.34
N GLY A 18 18.22 26.42 0.20
CA GLY A 18 19.56 26.77 -0.20
C GLY A 18 19.56 27.64 -1.46
N VAL A 19 20.73 27.96 -1.99
CA VAL A 19 20.90 28.70 -3.26
C VAL A 19 20.89 27.71 -4.43
N ASP A 20 21.59 26.60 -4.29
CA ASP A 20 21.76 25.58 -5.33
C ASP A 20 21.14 24.21 -4.98
N GLY A 21 20.57 24.06 -3.79
CA GLY A 21 19.95 22.84 -3.31
C GLY A 21 19.64 22.88 -1.82
N GLY A 22 18.78 22.01 -1.37
CA GLY A 22 18.42 21.80 0.03
C GLY A 22 19.11 20.56 0.61
N GLY A 23 18.99 20.38 1.92
CA GLY A 23 19.42 19.17 2.62
C GLY A 23 18.39 18.05 2.48
N THR A 24 18.42 17.11 3.43
CA THR A 24 17.44 16.04 3.59
C THR A 24 16.54 16.37 4.77
N LEU A 25 15.23 16.23 4.60
CA LEU A 25 14.26 16.17 5.69
C LEU A 25 13.91 14.70 5.93
N SER A 26 14.25 14.19 7.11
CA SER A 26 13.86 12.84 7.54
C SER A 26 12.89 12.95 8.70
N ILE A 27 11.72 12.36 8.53
CA ILE A 27 10.64 12.31 9.51
C ILE A 27 10.41 10.83 9.84
N GLU A 28 10.52 10.50 11.14
CA GLU A 28 10.34 9.13 11.61
C GLU A 28 9.38 9.13 12.80
N SER A 29 8.40 8.23 12.75
CA SER A 29 7.42 8.00 13.82
C SER A 29 7.31 6.51 14.14
N GLY A 30 7.25 6.18 15.44
CA GLY A 30 6.91 4.83 15.90
C GLY A 30 5.46 4.41 15.59
N GLN A 31 4.61 5.36 15.20
CA GLN A 31 3.22 5.17 14.79
C GLN A 31 3.09 5.22 13.26
N ALA A 32 1.86 5.04 12.77
CA ALA A 32 1.54 5.31 11.38
C ALA A 32 1.62 6.83 11.10
N ILE A 33 2.04 7.18 9.89
CA ILE A 33 2.03 8.55 9.39
C ILE A 33 0.99 8.65 8.28
N VAL A 34 0.13 9.63 8.42
CA VAL A 34 -0.88 9.97 7.44
C VAL A 34 -0.50 11.28 6.77
N VAL A 35 -0.48 11.29 5.45
CA VAL A 35 -0.21 12.49 4.65
C VAL A 35 -1.50 12.92 3.98
N GLY A 36 -2.00 14.10 4.34
CA GLY A 36 -3.26 14.64 3.85
C GLY A 36 -4.04 15.39 4.93
N ASP A 37 -5.36 15.43 4.78
CA ASP A 37 -6.25 16.05 5.74
C ASP A 37 -6.31 15.25 7.05
N GLU A 38 -6.73 15.91 8.15
CA GLU A 38 -6.96 15.25 9.43
C GLU A 38 -7.97 14.10 9.25
N LEU A 39 -7.57 12.88 9.63
CA LEU A 39 -8.37 11.68 9.44
C LEU A 39 -9.51 11.51 10.45
N PHE A 40 -9.37 12.13 11.60
CA PHE A 40 -10.31 11.96 12.71
C PHE A 40 -10.86 13.30 13.18
N GLU A 41 -12.17 13.39 13.33
CA GLU A 41 -12.81 14.54 13.99
C GLU A 41 -12.35 14.68 15.46
N THR A 42 -11.98 13.55 16.08
CA THR A 42 -11.43 13.49 17.43
C THR A 42 -10.22 12.55 17.42
N GLU A 43 -9.05 13.08 17.76
CA GLU A 43 -7.81 12.31 17.83
C GLU A 43 -7.96 11.07 18.72
N GLY A 44 -7.53 9.91 18.20
CA GLY A 44 -7.59 8.64 18.92
C GLY A 44 -8.99 8.01 19.01
N LEU A 45 -9.94 8.45 18.20
CA LEU A 45 -11.31 7.93 18.16
C LEU A 45 -11.76 7.66 16.71
N LEU A 46 -12.05 6.41 16.38
CA LEU A 46 -12.79 6.07 15.18
C LEU A 46 -14.28 6.17 15.50
N ALA A 47 -14.97 7.15 14.91
CA ALA A 47 -16.39 7.37 15.17
C ALA A 47 -17.27 6.30 14.52
N ALA A 48 -18.44 6.05 15.11
CA ALA A 48 -19.44 5.15 14.54
C ALA A 48 -19.84 5.57 13.12
N GLY A 49 -19.82 4.62 12.19
CA GLY A 49 -20.11 4.85 10.78
C GLY A 49 -18.96 5.46 9.98
N GLN A 50 -17.85 5.82 10.62
CA GLN A 50 -16.63 6.25 9.94
C GLN A 50 -15.87 5.03 9.44
N GLU A 51 -15.41 5.08 8.21
CA GLU A 51 -14.50 4.08 7.64
C GLU A 51 -13.09 4.29 8.20
N ALA A 52 -12.44 3.20 8.63
CA ALA A 52 -11.03 3.26 9.06
C ALA A 52 -10.15 3.59 7.85
N PRO A 53 -9.53 4.78 7.81
CA PRO A 53 -8.80 5.24 6.63
C PRO A 53 -7.43 4.58 6.48
N VAL A 54 -6.92 4.01 7.56
CA VAL A 54 -5.63 3.31 7.65
C VAL A 54 -5.76 2.12 8.60
N ASP A 55 -4.75 1.28 8.65
CA ASP A 55 -4.60 0.27 9.69
C ASP A 55 -4.46 0.95 11.05
N LEU A 56 -5.41 0.70 11.96
CA LEU A 56 -5.49 1.34 13.27
C LEU A 56 -5.13 0.35 14.38
N THR A 57 -4.33 0.76 15.36
CA THR A 57 -4.09 -0.02 16.57
C THR A 57 -5.19 0.23 17.59
N LEU A 58 -5.87 -0.81 18.01
CA LEU A 58 -6.96 -0.73 18.96
C LEU A 58 -6.47 -0.47 20.39
N LEU A 59 -7.15 0.39 21.13
CA LEU A 59 -6.98 0.57 22.58
C LEU A 59 -8.01 -0.19 23.39
N GLU A 60 -9.03 -0.75 22.75
CA GLU A 60 -10.10 -1.54 23.38
C GLU A 60 -10.45 -2.77 22.51
N GLU A 61 -11.19 -3.71 23.06
CA GLU A 61 -11.63 -4.90 22.34
C GLU A 61 -12.74 -4.57 21.35
N VAL A 62 -12.60 -5.04 20.12
CA VAL A 62 -13.62 -4.95 19.07
C VAL A 62 -14.05 -6.34 18.66
N VAL A 63 -15.34 -6.61 18.68
CA VAL A 63 -15.96 -7.86 18.23
C VAL A 63 -16.85 -7.57 17.04
N ILE A 64 -16.60 -8.24 15.92
CA ILE A 64 -17.49 -8.28 14.77
C ILE A 64 -18.19 -9.62 14.81
N GLU A 65 -19.51 -9.60 15.02
CA GLU A 65 -20.30 -10.82 15.15
C GLU A 65 -20.29 -11.68 13.87
N ALA A 66 -20.49 -12.97 14.03
CA ALA A 66 -20.68 -13.89 12.90
C ALA A 66 -21.82 -13.39 11.99
N GLY A 67 -21.60 -13.46 10.68
CA GLY A 67 -22.49 -12.88 9.67
C GLY A 67 -22.13 -11.45 9.26
N GLY A 68 -21.34 -10.72 10.04
CA GLY A 68 -20.72 -9.46 9.63
C GLY A 68 -19.67 -9.68 8.52
N THR A 69 -19.24 -8.61 7.86
CA THR A 69 -18.24 -8.67 6.80
C THR A 69 -17.03 -7.82 7.18
N LEU A 70 -15.84 -8.25 6.74
CA LEU A 70 -14.60 -7.47 6.84
C LEU A 70 -14.10 -7.09 5.45
N PRO A 71 -13.52 -5.90 5.26
CA PRO A 71 -12.95 -5.49 3.98
C PRO A 71 -11.62 -6.18 3.65
N PHE A 72 -11.07 -6.95 4.59
CA PHE A 72 -9.82 -7.71 4.47
C PHE A 72 -10.03 -9.18 4.87
N ASN A 73 -9.07 -10.03 4.49
CA ASN A 73 -9.09 -11.45 4.84
C ASN A 73 -8.86 -11.62 6.35
N TYR A 74 -9.66 -12.48 6.98
CA TYR A 74 -9.58 -12.77 8.40
C TYR A 74 -9.27 -14.24 8.66
N GLU A 75 -8.17 -14.52 9.35
CA GLU A 75 -7.81 -15.88 9.78
C GLU A 75 -8.49 -16.22 11.09
N TYR A 76 -9.18 -17.34 11.11
CA TYR A 76 -9.87 -17.83 12.28
C TYR A 76 -9.63 -19.32 12.52
N ARG A 77 -9.77 -19.72 13.78
CA ARG A 77 -9.67 -21.12 14.18
C ARG A 77 -10.98 -21.82 13.87
N ARG A 78 -10.95 -22.73 12.91
CA ARG A 78 -12.09 -23.55 12.53
C ARG A 78 -12.15 -24.81 13.37
N THR A 79 -13.25 -25.02 14.09
CA THR A 79 -13.54 -26.22 14.90
C THR A 79 -14.81 -26.93 14.45
N HIS A 80 -15.62 -26.26 13.61
CA HIS A 80 -16.86 -26.81 13.07
C HIS A 80 -16.99 -26.47 11.57
N ALA A 81 -17.56 -27.42 10.82
CA ALA A 81 -18.11 -27.13 9.50
C ALA A 81 -19.52 -26.54 9.71
N LEU A 82 -19.75 -25.32 9.22
CA LEU A 82 -20.93 -24.54 9.55
C LEU A 82 -22.18 -25.03 8.82
N PRO A 83 -23.37 -24.85 9.42
CA PRO A 83 -24.64 -25.19 8.78
C PRO A 83 -24.82 -24.46 7.45
N GLY A 84 -25.26 -25.18 6.41
CA GLY A 84 -25.48 -24.61 5.08
C GLY A 84 -24.21 -24.30 4.27
N GLN A 85 -23.03 -24.62 4.81
CA GLN A 85 -21.74 -24.38 4.15
C GLN A 85 -21.13 -25.70 3.66
N PRO A 86 -20.27 -25.66 2.61
CA PRO A 86 -19.47 -26.80 2.20
C PRO A 86 -18.57 -27.29 3.34
N PHE A 87 -18.40 -28.61 3.44
CA PHE A 87 -17.62 -29.25 4.50
C PHE A 87 -16.14 -28.84 4.43
N GLY A 88 -15.57 -28.74 3.23
CA GLY A 88 -14.15 -28.45 3.01
C GLY A 88 -13.24 -29.65 3.31
N ASP A 89 -11.92 -29.42 3.37
CA ASP A 89 -10.90 -30.47 3.43
C ASP A 89 -10.54 -30.94 4.85
N SER A 90 -11.23 -30.46 5.89
CA SER A 90 -10.90 -30.82 7.28
C SER A 90 -11.47 -32.20 7.64
N PRO A 91 -10.72 -33.05 8.37
CA PRO A 91 -11.26 -34.33 8.85
C PRO A 91 -12.32 -34.11 9.94
N LEU A 92 -13.30 -35.01 10.01
CA LEU A 92 -14.27 -35.07 11.11
C LEU A 92 -13.56 -35.34 12.44
N ALA A 93 -13.96 -34.63 13.51
CA ALA A 93 -13.32 -34.71 14.83
C ALA A 93 -14.26 -35.21 15.94
N ILE A 94 -15.19 -36.09 15.64
CA ILE A 94 -16.02 -36.72 16.66
C ILE A 94 -15.35 -38.03 17.08
N ASN A 95 -14.47 -37.95 18.10
CA ASN A 95 -13.72 -39.11 18.62
C ASN A 95 -13.80 -39.12 20.16
N GLY A 96 -14.88 -39.68 20.69
CA GLY A 96 -15.12 -39.76 22.13
C GLY A 96 -15.44 -38.38 22.73
N GLY A 97 -16.14 -38.32 23.79
CA GLY A 97 -16.63 -37.07 24.39
C GLY A 97 -18.17 -37.08 24.41
N PRO A 98 -18.84 -35.94 24.62
CA PRO A 98 -20.29 -35.89 24.74
C PRO A 98 -21.01 -36.30 23.45
N GLY A 99 -20.30 -36.39 22.32
CA GLY A 99 -20.86 -36.69 21.02
C GLY A 99 -21.70 -35.55 20.45
N VAL A 100 -22.24 -35.76 19.24
CA VAL A 100 -23.14 -34.80 18.57
C VAL A 100 -24.51 -35.44 18.41
N THR A 101 -25.54 -34.84 18.97
CA THR A 101 -26.92 -35.32 18.87
C THR A 101 -27.57 -34.69 17.64
N LEU A 102 -28.16 -35.52 16.79
CA LEU A 102 -28.85 -35.12 15.57
C LEU A 102 -30.20 -34.44 15.89
N ALA A 103 -30.44 -33.28 15.28
CA ALA A 103 -31.72 -32.58 15.40
C ALA A 103 -32.79 -33.17 14.46
N ALA A 104 -32.39 -33.75 13.31
CA ALA A 104 -33.25 -34.42 12.35
C ALA A 104 -32.60 -35.69 11.85
N ASP A 105 -33.35 -36.50 11.05
CA ASP A 105 -32.82 -37.69 10.39
C ASP A 105 -31.69 -37.30 9.42
N TRP A 106 -30.56 -38.03 9.47
CA TRP A 106 -29.39 -37.72 8.66
C TRP A 106 -29.01 -38.90 7.75
N VAL A 107 -28.90 -38.63 6.46
CA VAL A 107 -28.31 -39.60 5.53
C VAL A 107 -26.79 -39.42 5.56
N VAL A 108 -26.08 -40.44 5.99
CA VAL A 108 -24.60 -40.42 6.10
C VAL A 108 -24.01 -40.24 4.71
N PRO A 109 -23.11 -39.21 4.51
CA PRO A 109 -22.47 -39.03 3.23
C PRO A 109 -21.55 -40.17 2.86
N ASP A 110 -21.35 -40.38 1.55
CA ASP A 110 -20.40 -41.39 1.06
C ASP A 110 -18.99 -41.13 1.62
N GLY A 111 -18.26 -42.17 1.94
CA GLY A 111 -16.93 -42.12 2.52
C GLY A 111 -16.90 -41.94 4.05
N VAL A 112 -18.04 -41.66 4.68
CA VAL A 112 -18.15 -41.51 6.13
C VAL A 112 -18.66 -42.82 6.76
N MET A 113 -18.02 -43.24 7.86
CA MET A 113 -18.51 -44.28 8.76
C MET A 113 -18.61 -43.66 10.15
N LEU A 114 -19.68 -43.98 10.88
CA LEU A 114 -19.88 -43.42 12.22
C LEU A 114 -20.55 -44.43 13.17
N LEU A 115 -20.34 -44.18 14.47
CA LEU A 115 -21.03 -44.89 15.54
C LEU A 115 -22.04 -43.94 16.20
N ALA A 116 -23.33 -44.29 16.15
CA ALA A 116 -24.36 -43.52 16.81
C ALA A 116 -25.33 -44.47 17.54
N GLY A 117 -25.70 -44.14 18.77
CA GLY A 117 -26.62 -44.94 19.57
C GLY A 117 -26.19 -46.42 19.74
N GLY A 118 -24.90 -46.74 19.66
CA GLY A 118 -24.37 -48.10 19.73
C GLY A 118 -24.41 -48.89 18.41
N SER A 119 -24.86 -48.31 17.34
CA SER A 119 -24.90 -48.92 15.98
C SER A 119 -23.94 -48.23 15.03
N VAL A 120 -23.35 -49.03 14.09
CA VAL A 120 -22.46 -48.51 13.05
C VAL A 120 -23.26 -48.17 11.81
N TYR A 121 -23.07 -46.96 11.28
CA TYR A 121 -23.70 -46.48 10.03
C TYR A 121 -22.60 -46.16 9.01
N GLN A 122 -22.89 -46.39 7.74
CA GLN A 122 -21.98 -46.10 6.62
C GLN A 122 -22.69 -45.23 5.58
N GLY A 123 -21.95 -44.71 4.63
CA GLY A 123 -22.49 -43.88 3.54
C GLY A 123 -23.79 -44.45 2.94
N GLY A 124 -24.80 -43.61 2.75
CA GLY A 124 -26.14 -43.95 2.32
C GLY A 124 -27.10 -44.44 3.41
N ALA A 125 -26.63 -44.76 4.62
CA ALA A 125 -27.49 -45.17 5.74
C ALA A 125 -28.14 -43.93 6.42
N THR A 126 -29.39 -44.09 6.87
CA THR A 126 -30.10 -43.03 7.62
C THR A 126 -29.90 -43.23 9.13
N VAL A 127 -29.38 -42.22 9.79
CA VAL A 127 -29.28 -42.12 11.26
C VAL A 127 -30.51 -41.34 11.75
N PRO A 128 -31.31 -41.87 12.68
CA PRO A 128 -32.53 -41.20 13.12
C PRO A 128 -32.24 -39.95 13.99
N ALA A 129 -33.14 -39.00 13.94
CA ALA A 129 -33.16 -37.85 14.83
C ALA A 129 -33.05 -38.25 16.32
N GLY A 130 -32.34 -37.49 17.12
CA GLY A 130 -32.09 -37.82 18.55
C GLY A 130 -30.96 -38.82 18.78
N ALA A 131 -30.42 -39.47 17.76
CA ALA A 131 -29.24 -40.32 17.92
C ALA A 131 -27.98 -39.45 18.17
N THR A 132 -27.11 -39.90 19.05
CA THR A 132 -25.84 -39.20 19.38
C THR A 132 -24.70 -39.91 18.68
N ILE A 133 -23.99 -39.21 17.80
CA ILE A 133 -22.76 -39.64 17.13
C ILE A 133 -21.64 -39.53 18.15
N THR A 134 -20.91 -40.61 18.38
CA THR A 134 -19.79 -40.66 19.34
C THR A 134 -18.43 -40.86 18.68
N VAL A 135 -18.41 -41.44 17.48
CA VAL A 135 -17.19 -41.64 16.71
C VAL A 135 -17.50 -41.45 15.23
N THR A 136 -16.62 -40.83 14.51
CA THR A 136 -16.65 -40.73 13.05
C THR A 136 -15.32 -41.18 12.46
N GLN A 137 -15.36 -41.76 11.25
CA GLN A 137 -14.21 -42.15 10.47
C GLN A 137 -14.44 -41.82 9.00
N GLY A 138 -13.45 -41.19 8.37
CA GLY A 138 -13.50 -40.66 7.01
C GLY A 138 -14.21 -39.31 6.92
N PRO A 139 -13.71 -38.38 6.08
CA PRO A 139 -14.40 -37.13 5.79
C PRO A 139 -15.50 -37.32 4.76
N PRO A 140 -16.58 -36.53 4.77
CA PRO A 140 -17.44 -36.35 3.60
C PRO A 140 -16.67 -35.67 2.46
N ALA A 141 -17.26 -35.65 1.26
CA ALA A 141 -16.69 -34.89 0.15
C ALA A 141 -16.56 -33.42 0.52
N PRO A 142 -15.50 -32.68 0.05
CA PRO A 142 -15.28 -31.27 0.41
C PRO A 142 -16.44 -30.34 0.08
N ASP A 143 -17.18 -30.62 -0.98
CA ASP A 143 -18.38 -29.91 -1.45
C ASP A 143 -19.67 -30.33 -0.74
N TYR A 144 -19.62 -31.32 0.16
CA TYR A 144 -20.77 -31.75 0.95
C TYR A 144 -21.27 -30.57 1.81
N VAL A 145 -22.54 -30.18 1.60
CA VAL A 145 -23.15 -29.09 2.38
C VAL A 145 -23.69 -29.67 3.70
N VAL A 146 -23.23 -29.06 4.83
CA VAL A 146 -23.69 -29.47 6.17
C VAL A 146 -25.15 -29.10 6.35
N PRO A 147 -26.07 -30.09 6.54
CA PRO A 147 -27.49 -29.78 6.66
C PRO A 147 -27.81 -29.08 7.97
N ALA A 148 -28.37 -27.85 7.87
CA ALA A 148 -28.62 -26.96 9.03
C ALA A 148 -29.74 -27.52 9.95
N ASP A 149 -30.69 -28.27 9.40
CA ASP A 149 -31.75 -28.92 10.15
C ASP A 149 -31.27 -30.11 10.97
N VAL A 150 -30.17 -30.73 10.56
CA VAL A 150 -29.53 -31.87 11.26
C VAL A 150 -28.47 -31.38 12.26
N PHE A 151 -27.65 -30.42 11.85
CA PHE A 151 -26.54 -29.89 12.63
C PHE A 151 -26.67 -28.35 12.80
N PRO A 152 -27.58 -27.88 13.63
CA PRO A 152 -27.80 -26.44 13.80
C PRO A 152 -26.62 -25.67 14.38
N GLN A 153 -25.69 -26.36 15.06
CA GLN A 153 -24.44 -25.78 15.58
C GLN A 153 -23.21 -26.11 14.72
N GLY A 154 -23.44 -26.76 13.57
CA GLY A 154 -22.38 -27.26 12.70
C GLY A 154 -21.85 -28.65 13.08
N LEU A 155 -21.01 -29.19 12.21
CA LEU A 155 -20.44 -30.52 12.35
C LEU A 155 -18.97 -30.39 12.82
N PRO A 156 -18.57 -30.93 13.99
CA PRO A 156 -17.21 -30.82 14.50
C PRO A 156 -16.17 -31.35 13.53
N VAL A 157 -15.13 -30.54 13.28
CA VAL A 157 -13.97 -30.90 12.46
C VAL A 157 -12.68 -30.78 13.28
N ALA A 158 -11.63 -31.43 12.81
CA ALA A 158 -10.30 -31.23 13.41
C ALA A 158 -9.94 -29.75 13.33
N GLU A 159 -9.39 -29.25 14.43
CA GLU A 159 -8.98 -27.87 14.53
C GLU A 159 -7.99 -27.51 13.41
N SER A 160 -8.30 -26.46 12.67
CA SER A 160 -7.48 -25.96 11.57
C SER A 160 -7.62 -24.44 11.49
N MET A 161 -6.62 -23.78 10.90
CA MET A 161 -6.75 -22.39 10.51
C MET A 161 -7.52 -22.29 9.18
N ALA A 162 -8.47 -21.39 9.13
CA ALA A 162 -9.25 -21.08 7.93
C ALA A 162 -9.26 -19.57 7.70
N VAL A 163 -9.54 -19.15 6.47
CA VAL A 163 -9.57 -17.74 6.07
C VAL A 163 -10.97 -17.39 5.60
N ALA A 164 -11.59 -16.41 6.26
CA ALA A 164 -12.76 -15.72 5.71
C ALA A 164 -12.26 -14.68 4.71
N GLN A 165 -12.74 -14.77 3.47
CA GLN A 165 -12.34 -13.86 2.41
C GLN A 165 -12.95 -12.46 2.64
N ALA A 166 -12.22 -11.42 2.24
CA ALA A 166 -12.72 -10.05 2.27
C ALA A 166 -14.10 -9.93 1.60
N GLY A 167 -15.01 -9.18 2.23
CA GLY A 167 -16.38 -8.96 1.74
C GLY A 167 -17.32 -10.15 1.90
N THR A 168 -16.89 -11.29 2.47
CA THR A 168 -17.75 -12.44 2.73
C THR A 168 -18.25 -12.43 4.18
N PRO A 169 -19.46 -12.97 4.47
CA PRO A 169 -19.94 -13.08 5.84
C PRO A 169 -19.00 -13.93 6.70
N LEU A 170 -18.67 -13.42 7.89
CA LEU A 170 -17.83 -14.11 8.87
C LEU A 170 -18.54 -15.39 9.37
N PRO A 171 -17.85 -16.52 9.37
CA PRO A 171 -18.41 -17.76 9.89
C PRO A 171 -18.42 -17.85 11.42
N VAL A 172 -17.62 -17.03 12.07
CA VAL A 172 -17.47 -16.93 13.54
C VAL A 172 -17.25 -15.46 13.91
N ASP A 173 -17.43 -15.14 15.20
CA ASP A 173 -17.09 -13.81 15.68
C ASP A 173 -15.61 -13.53 15.45
N ALA A 174 -15.31 -12.37 14.88
CA ALA A 174 -13.95 -11.86 14.77
C ALA A 174 -13.66 -10.98 15.99
N VAL A 175 -12.69 -11.40 16.81
CA VAL A 175 -12.32 -10.70 18.03
C VAL A 175 -10.95 -10.05 17.85
N PHE A 176 -10.91 -8.72 17.97
CA PHE A 176 -9.69 -7.94 17.95
C PHE A 176 -9.42 -7.40 19.34
N SER A 177 -8.33 -7.83 19.95
CA SER A 177 -7.93 -7.40 21.30
C SER A 177 -7.18 -6.06 21.29
N PRO A 178 -7.12 -5.34 22.42
CA PRO A 178 -6.29 -4.15 22.56
C PRO A 178 -4.83 -4.43 22.12
N GLY A 179 -4.24 -3.51 21.37
CA GLY A 179 -2.91 -3.65 20.78
C GLY A 179 -2.87 -4.43 19.46
N GLN A 180 -3.99 -5.00 19.01
CA GLN A 180 -4.09 -5.58 17.66
C GLN A 180 -4.45 -4.51 16.64
N THR A 181 -4.08 -4.78 15.39
CA THR A 181 -4.38 -3.90 14.26
C THR A 181 -5.76 -4.22 13.69
N LEU A 182 -6.57 -3.20 13.55
CA LEU A 182 -7.81 -3.20 12.78
C LEU A 182 -7.47 -2.69 11.38
N GLY A 183 -7.72 -3.50 10.35
CA GLY A 183 -7.36 -3.14 8.97
C GLY A 183 -8.19 -1.98 8.42
N ALA A 184 -7.60 -1.24 7.49
CA ALA A 184 -8.26 -0.16 6.77
C ALA A 184 -9.53 -0.62 6.04
N GLY A 185 -10.45 0.31 5.78
CA GLY A 185 -11.71 0.06 5.08
C GLY A 185 -12.86 -0.48 5.95
N ILE A 186 -12.61 -0.79 7.23
CA ILE A 186 -13.68 -1.26 8.12
C ILE A 186 -14.55 -0.10 8.60
N VAL A 187 -15.86 -0.34 8.65
CA VAL A 187 -16.85 0.57 9.24
C VAL A 187 -17.46 -0.12 10.46
N LEU A 188 -17.42 0.56 11.61
CA LEU A 188 -18.00 0.05 12.86
C LEU A 188 -19.29 0.80 13.19
N ASP A 189 -20.21 0.13 13.88
CA ASP A 189 -21.50 0.69 14.31
C ASP A 189 -21.42 1.48 15.63
N ARG A 190 -20.23 1.57 16.21
CA ARG A 190 -19.94 2.24 17.48
C ARG A 190 -18.62 2.99 17.42
N ASP A 191 -18.46 3.96 18.32
CA ASP A 191 -17.18 4.63 18.56
C ASP A 191 -16.16 3.63 19.12
N VAL A 192 -14.92 3.67 18.60
CA VAL A 192 -13.84 2.80 19.05
C VAL A 192 -12.58 3.61 19.31
N ARG A 193 -11.95 3.37 20.45
CA ARG A 193 -10.70 4.01 20.82
C ARG A 193 -9.52 3.34 20.12
N VAL A 194 -8.75 4.16 19.43
CA VAL A 194 -7.58 3.74 18.66
C VAL A 194 -6.34 4.52 19.08
N GLU A 195 -5.16 4.02 18.80
CA GLU A 195 -3.94 4.82 18.94
C GLU A 195 -3.97 5.99 17.95
N ALA A 196 -3.57 7.17 18.40
CA ALA A 196 -3.48 8.32 17.54
C ALA A 196 -2.41 8.12 16.45
N VAL A 197 -2.65 8.66 15.27
CA VAL A 197 -1.74 8.64 14.13
C VAL A 197 -1.02 9.97 13.99
N SER A 198 0.17 9.98 13.42
CA SER A 198 0.90 11.20 13.11
C SER A 198 0.39 11.76 11.78
N THR A 199 -0.11 12.99 11.76
CA THR A 199 -0.57 13.66 10.53
C THR A 199 0.50 14.59 10.00
N LEU A 200 0.72 14.56 8.68
CA LEU A 200 1.66 15.39 7.97
C LEU A 200 0.97 16.10 6.80
N ALA A 201 0.94 17.42 6.85
CA ALA A 201 0.31 18.20 5.78
C ALA A 201 1.15 18.13 4.49
N PRO A 202 0.52 18.05 3.29
CA PRO A 202 1.23 17.96 2.01
C PRO A 202 2.18 19.12 1.73
N GLU A 203 1.96 20.30 2.32
CA GLU A 203 2.77 21.49 2.15
C GLU A 203 4.19 21.33 2.72
N TYR A 204 4.41 20.38 3.64
CA TYR A 204 5.75 20.10 4.16
C TYR A 204 6.74 19.63 3.08
N PHE A 205 6.25 19.08 1.98
CA PHE A 205 7.06 18.64 0.85
C PHE A 205 7.51 19.76 -0.10
N GLN A 206 7.25 21.02 0.26
CA GLN A 206 7.63 22.22 -0.49
C GLN A 206 8.56 23.15 0.29
N ASN A 207 9.23 22.65 1.33
CA ASN A 207 10.04 23.45 2.25
C ASN A 207 11.52 23.58 1.85
N GLY A 208 11.85 23.29 0.58
CA GLY A 208 13.18 23.56 -0.01
C GLY A 208 14.23 22.48 0.24
N PHE A 209 13.85 21.32 0.76
CA PHE A 209 14.75 20.17 0.85
C PHE A 209 14.91 19.49 -0.51
N SER A 210 16.08 18.86 -0.76
CA SER A 210 16.35 18.08 -1.97
C SER A 210 15.87 16.64 -1.84
N ASN A 211 15.75 16.14 -0.62
CA ASN A 211 15.26 14.80 -0.32
C ASN A 211 14.31 14.86 0.86
N TYR A 212 13.19 14.19 0.71
CA TYR A 212 12.20 13.98 1.76
C TYR A 212 12.10 12.48 2.05
N GLU A 213 12.32 12.11 3.31
CA GLU A 213 12.15 10.74 3.79
C GLU A 213 11.13 10.72 4.91
N VAL A 214 10.10 9.89 4.76
CA VAL A 214 9.05 9.70 5.76
C VAL A 214 9.00 8.23 6.12
N ASN A 215 9.26 7.89 7.38
CA ASN A 215 9.20 6.53 7.90
C ASN A 215 8.17 6.42 9.04
N GLY A 216 7.02 5.81 8.73
CA GLY A 216 6.03 5.43 9.73
C GLY A 216 6.17 3.95 10.08
N HIS A 217 6.64 3.60 11.28
CA HIS A 217 6.91 2.20 11.62
C HIS A 217 5.68 1.29 11.51
N ARG A 218 4.47 1.83 11.64
CA ARG A 218 3.20 1.10 11.52
C ARG A 218 2.47 1.33 10.20
N GLY A 219 3.02 2.16 9.33
CA GLY A 219 2.47 2.43 8.01
C GLY A 219 2.65 3.88 7.58
N VAL A 220 2.54 4.12 6.28
CA VAL A 220 2.42 5.46 5.69
C VAL A 220 1.24 5.45 4.74
N HIS A 221 0.33 6.39 4.94
CA HIS A 221 -0.88 6.50 4.13
C HIS A 221 -1.00 7.89 3.53
N VAL A 222 -1.20 7.96 2.22
CA VAL A 222 -1.60 9.18 1.52
C VAL A 222 -3.10 9.10 1.30
N THR A 223 -3.85 10.03 1.91
CA THR A 223 -5.32 10.00 1.94
C THR A 223 -5.94 10.25 0.57
N GLU A 224 -7.20 9.88 0.43
CA GLU A 224 -7.99 10.14 -0.77
C GLU A 224 -7.98 11.64 -1.12
N GLY A 225 -7.74 11.94 -2.39
CA GLY A 225 -7.70 13.32 -2.91
C GLY A 225 -6.51 14.16 -2.45
N ALA A 226 -5.63 13.65 -1.58
CA ALA A 226 -4.43 14.38 -1.18
C ALA A 226 -3.48 14.60 -2.36
N SER A 227 -2.88 15.80 -2.44
CA SER A 227 -1.95 16.16 -3.51
C SER A 227 -0.60 16.53 -2.90
N ILE A 228 0.37 15.64 -3.02
CA ILE A 228 1.76 15.86 -2.65
C ILE A 228 2.51 16.31 -3.89
N ASP A 229 2.83 17.61 -3.98
CA ASP A 229 3.69 18.19 -5.01
C ASP A 229 5.05 18.50 -4.40
N VAL A 230 6.03 17.66 -4.67
CA VAL A 230 7.37 17.76 -4.08
C VAL A 230 8.19 18.71 -4.92
N ALA A 231 8.48 19.88 -4.37
CA ALA A 231 9.24 20.92 -5.03
C ALA A 231 10.38 21.42 -4.15
N MET A 232 11.40 21.99 -4.78
CA MET A 232 12.55 22.58 -4.10
C MET A 232 12.63 24.09 -4.35
N PRO A 233 11.85 24.92 -3.62
CA PRO A 233 12.06 26.37 -3.59
C PRO A 233 13.46 26.71 -3.10
N VAL A 234 13.99 27.82 -3.61
CA VAL A 234 15.34 28.30 -3.30
C VAL A 234 15.32 29.76 -2.82
N TYR A 235 16.38 30.21 -2.18
CA TYR A 235 16.57 31.63 -1.91
C TYR A 235 17.07 32.34 -3.15
N ARG A 236 16.50 33.52 -3.44
CA ARG A 236 17.04 34.47 -4.41
C ARG A 236 17.02 35.87 -3.83
N TYR A 237 17.87 36.75 -4.38
CA TYR A 237 17.75 38.16 -4.09
C TYR A 237 16.50 38.74 -4.75
N ARG A 238 15.76 39.57 -4.00
CA ARG A 238 14.68 40.36 -4.58
C ARG A 238 15.26 41.29 -5.67
N PRO A 239 14.52 41.48 -6.78
CA PRO A 239 14.98 42.34 -7.86
C PRO A 239 15.46 43.73 -7.35
N GLY A 240 16.68 44.12 -7.72
CA GLY A 240 17.30 45.38 -7.30
C GLY A 240 17.88 45.41 -5.89
N MET A 241 17.78 44.34 -5.11
CA MET A 241 18.23 44.31 -3.69
C MET A 241 19.59 43.63 -3.49
N ILE A 242 20.31 43.26 -4.55
CA ILE A 242 21.60 42.53 -4.47
C ILE A 242 22.67 43.29 -3.64
N ASN A 243 22.59 44.61 -3.52
CA ASN A 243 23.48 45.44 -2.74
C ASN A 243 22.85 45.99 -1.45
N ALA A 244 21.74 45.38 -0.99
CA ALA A 244 21.08 45.82 0.23
C ALA A 244 21.98 45.61 1.46
N VAL A 245 21.93 46.57 2.40
CA VAL A 245 22.67 46.51 3.66
C VAL A 245 22.12 45.43 4.56
N ASP A 246 20.79 45.28 4.58
CA ASP A 246 20.12 44.20 5.28
C ASP A 246 19.94 43.02 4.32
N ARG A 247 20.74 41.97 4.50
CA ARG A 247 20.76 40.81 3.65
C ARG A 247 19.53 39.93 3.86
N ASP A 248 18.98 39.86 5.06
CA ASP A 248 17.82 39.02 5.35
C ASP A 248 16.55 39.58 4.69
N ALA A 249 16.40 40.92 4.70
CA ALA A 249 15.31 41.58 3.98
C ALA A 249 15.47 41.55 2.45
N ALA A 250 16.68 41.28 1.96
CA ALA A 250 16.98 41.22 0.53
C ALA A 250 16.66 39.87 -0.11
N LEU A 251 16.52 38.82 0.69
CA LEU A 251 16.21 37.46 0.20
C LEU A 251 14.72 37.21 0.19
N GLU A 252 14.28 36.39 -0.76
CA GLU A 252 12.94 35.83 -0.83
C GLU A 252 13.01 34.38 -1.20
N VAL A 253 12.03 33.58 -0.74
CA VAL A 253 11.81 32.21 -1.20
C VAL A 253 11.14 32.28 -2.56
N TRP A 254 11.64 31.54 -3.50
CA TRP A 254 11.18 31.54 -4.86
C TRP A 254 11.25 30.12 -5.44
N THR A 255 10.17 29.68 -6.07
CA THR A 255 10.17 28.43 -6.84
C THR A 255 10.53 28.76 -8.29
N PRO A 256 11.75 28.36 -8.76
CA PRO A 256 12.13 28.60 -10.16
C PRO A 256 11.15 27.89 -11.12
N PRO A 257 10.94 28.43 -12.33
CA PRO A 257 10.26 27.66 -13.37
C PRO A 257 11.05 26.39 -13.67
N LEU A 258 10.34 25.32 -14.07
CA LEU A 258 10.97 24.01 -14.39
C LEU A 258 12.14 24.15 -15.36
N TYR A 259 12.04 25.08 -16.29
CA TYR A 259 13.08 25.39 -17.26
C TYR A 259 13.11 26.87 -17.60
N GLN A 260 14.29 27.46 -17.58
CA GLN A 260 14.51 28.85 -17.90
C GLN A 260 15.53 28.99 -19.05
N ALA A 261 15.16 29.68 -20.11
CA ALA A 261 16.12 30.04 -21.15
C ALA A 261 16.99 31.21 -20.69
N LEU A 262 18.29 31.06 -20.79
CA LEU A 262 19.30 32.13 -20.60
C LEU A 262 19.88 32.50 -21.99
N PRO A 263 19.26 33.44 -22.73
CA PRO A 263 19.64 33.75 -24.10
C PRO A 263 21.07 34.27 -24.26
N GLU A 264 21.56 34.97 -23.25
CA GLU A 264 22.92 35.54 -23.25
C GLU A 264 23.99 34.45 -23.19
N GLU A 265 23.71 33.38 -22.46
CA GLU A 265 24.57 32.22 -22.32
C GLU A 265 24.28 31.11 -23.38
N ARG A 266 23.26 31.30 -24.18
CA ARG A 266 22.76 30.34 -25.18
C ARG A 266 22.47 28.96 -24.62
N ARG A 267 22.02 28.90 -23.38
CA ARG A 267 21.66 27.65 -22.70
C ARG A 267 20.31 27.78 -22.00
N GLY A 268 19.74 26.67 -21.64
CA GLY A 268 18.66 26.57 -20.69
C GLY A 268 19.18 26.06 -19.34
N VAL A 269 18.44 26.38 -18.31
CA VAL A 269 18.70 25.90 -16.95
C VAL A 269 17.44 25.23 -16.42
N ARG A 270 17.57 23.98 -16.00
CA ARG A 270 16.52 23.27 -15.23
C ARG A 270 16.57 23.75 -13.78
N ARG A 271 15.42 23.83 -13.13
CA ARG A 271 15.43 23.97 -11.68
C ARG A 271 15.95 22.70 -11.02
N GLY A 272 16.58 22.81 -9.85
CA GLY A 272 16.81 21.69 -8.98
C GLY A 272 15.47 21.12 -8.52
N GLY A 273 15.35 19.80 -8.47
CA GLY A 273 14.15 19.11 -7.98
C GLY A 273 14.42 18.39 -6.67
N ALA A 274 13.38 17.82 -6.09
CA ALA A 274 13.45 17.02 -4.89
C ALA A 274 12.85 15.64 -5.09
N SER A 275 13.42 14.64 -4.41
CA SER A 275 12.96 13.26 -4.39
C SER A 275 12.18 12.96 -3.11
N LEU A 276 11.27 12.00 -3.18
CA LEU A 276 10.45 11.55 -2.06
C LEU A 276 10.64 10.06 -1.81
N THR A 277 10.83 9.71 -0.54
CA THR A 277 10.84 8.33 -0.07
C THR A 277 9.82 8.18 1.05
N LEU A 278 8.85 7.28 0.87
CA LEU A 278 7.90 6.85 1.89
C LEU A 278 8.27 5.44 2.31
N LYS A 279 8.53 5.27 3.60
CA LYS A 279 8.96 4.00 4.18
C LYS A 279 8.02 3.56 5.29
N SER A 280 7.89 2.24 5.44
CA SER A 280 7.34 1.66 6.65
C SER A 280 8.25 0.52 7.09
N GLU A 281 9.39 0.92 7.63
CA GLU A 281 10.44 0.03 8.11
C GLU A 281 10.40 0.00 9.64
N SER A 282 10.26 -1.19 10.19
CA SER A 282 10.22 -1.43 11.64
C SER A 282 11.08 -2.65 11.99
N PRO A 283 11.82 -2.62 13.13
CA PRO A 283 12.62 -3.76 13.57
C PRO A 283 11.84 -5.05 13.82
N ARG A 284 10.52 -4.96 14.01
CA ARG A 284 9.67 -6.12 14.31
C ARG A 284 8.90 -6.59 13.06
N ARG A 285 8.17 -5.71 12.43
CA ARG A 285 7.37 -5.99 11.25
C ARG A 285 7.16 -4.68 10.47
N PRO A 286 7.48 -4.65 9.17
CA PRO A 286 7.18 -3.50 8.33
C PRO A 286 5.67 -3.28 8.27
N GLY A 287 5.23 -2.04 8.36
CA GLY A 287 3.83 -1.66 8.16
C GLY A 287 3.46 -1.55 6.68
N ALA A 288 2.21 -1.19 6.41
CA ALA A 288 1.72 -0.99 5.07
C ALA A 288 2.01 0.42 4.53
N ILE A 289 2.14 0.55 3.21
CA ILE A 289 2.10 1.82 2.50
C ILE A 289 0.87 1.83 1.61
N ALA A 290 0.06 2.87 1.72
CA ALA A 290 -1.13 3.04 0.90
C ALA A 290 -1.16 4.42 0.24
N ILE A 291 -1.39 4.44 -1.06
CA ILE A 291 -1.72 5.64 -1.83
C ILE A 291 -3.17 5.49 -2.29
N SER A 292 -4.07 6.22 -1.65
CA SER A 292 -5.51 6.08 -1.88
C SER A 292 -5.93 6.53 -3.28
N GLU A 293 -7.13 6.13 -3.67
CA GLU A 293 -7.78 6.57 -4.90
C GLU A 293 -7.87 8.11 -4.93
N GLY A 294 -7.63 8.70 -6.09
CA GLY A 294 -7.63 10.16 -6.26
C GLY A 294 -6.42 10.90 -5.66
N ALA A 295 -5.62 10.24 -4.81
CA ALA A 295 -4.38 10.82 -4.30
C ALA A 295 -3.36 10.98 -5.44
N THR A 296 -2.58 12.05 -5.37
CA THR A 296 -1.50 12.32 -6.32
C THR A 296 -0.21 12.60 -5.58
N VAL A 297 0.85 11.87 -5.92
CA VAL A 297 2.21 12.10 -5.46
C VAL A 297 3.06 12.42 -6.68
N GLN A 298 3.58 13.65 -6.74
CA GLN A 298 4.34 14.14 -7.87
C GLN A 298 5.68 14.74 -7.42
N VAL A 299 6.72 14.43 -8.18
CA VAL A 299 8.05 15.05 -8.04
C VAL A 299 8.42 15.78 -9.33
N ASP A 300 9.42 16.66 -9.25
CA ASP A 300 9.95 17.34 -10.43
C ASP A 300 10.52 16.32 -11.45
N PRO A 301 10.46 16.64 -12.75
CA PRO A 301 11.00 15.75 -13.78
C PRO A 301 12.48 15.39 -13.52
N GLY A 302 12.79 14.10 -13.68
CA GLY A 302 14.12 13.55 -13.41
C GLY A 302 14.38 13.17 -11.96
N GLN A 303 13.41 13.37 -11.06
CA GLN A 303 13.51 13.00 -9.64
C GLN A 303 12.88 11.61 -9.39
N SER A 304 12.96 11.12 -8.14
CA SER A 304 12.48 9.79 -7.79
C SER A 304 11.40 9.80 -6.72
N ILE A 305 10.48 8.84 -6.83
CA ILE A 305 9.54 8.42 -5.79
C ILE A 305 9.90 6.99 -5.41
N THR A 306 10.16 6.76 -4.14
CA THR A 306 10.43 5.42 -3.59
C THR A 306 9.40 5.08 -2.52
N LEU A 307 8.75 3.94 -2.64
CA LEU A 307 7.87 3.35 -1.64
C LEU A 307 8.50 2.06 -1.12
N SER A 308 8.67 1.91 0.20
CA SER A 308 9.25 0.70 0.82
C SER A 308 8.44 0.28 2.04
N GLY A 309 7.62 -0.76 1.92
CA GLY A 309 6.72 -1.21 2.98
C GLY A 309 6.46 -2.72 3.00
N GLY A 310 5.92 -3.22 4.10
CA GLY A 310 5.52 -4.62 4.25
C GLY A 310 4.50 -5.04 3.20
N GLN A 311 3.46 -4.24 3.06
CA GLN A 311 2.50 -4.30 1.96
C GLN A 311 2.46 -2.92 1.32
N THR A 312 2.39 -2.86 0.01
CA THR A 312 2.25 -1.58 -0.70
C THR A 312 1.05 -1.64 -1.63
N THR A 313 0.11 -0.73 -1.42
CA THR A 313 -1.10 -0.58 -2.25
C THR A 313 -1.09 0.79 -2.91
N VAL A 314 -1.25 0.84 -4.22
CA VAL A 314 -1.38 2.08 -4.98
C VAL A 314 -2.68 2.05 -5.76
N GLU A 315 -3.61 2.93 -5.40
CA GLU A 315 -4.87 3.18 -6.13
C GLU A 315 -4.86 4.58 -6.77
N GLY A 316 -3.93 5.43 -6.36
CA GLY A 316 -3.78 6.80 -6.84
C GLY A 316 -2.71 6.95 -7.92
N THR A 317 -2.24 8.19 -8.09
CA THR A 317 -1.24 8.56 -9.11
C THR A 317 0.14 8.80 -8.49
N LEU A 318 1.16 8.12 -9.01
CA LEU A 318 2.56 8.43 -8.78
C LEU A 318 3.15 9.02 -10.05
N ARG A 319 3.75 10.21 -9.99
CA ARG A 319 4.29 10.91 -11.16
C ARG A 319 5.73 11.36 -10.96
N ALA A 320 6.64 10.80 -11.76
CA ALA A 320 8.07 11.12 -11.79
C ALA A 320 8.58 11.14 -13.24
N HIS A 321 8.16 12.14 -14.02
CA HIS A 321 8.48 12.23 -15.44
C HIS A 321 9.98 12.17 -15.73
N GLY A 322 10.41 11.25 -16.60
CA GLY A 322 11.82 11.03 -16.93
C GLY A 322 12.70 10.66 -15.74
N GLY A 323 12.09 10.33 -14.60
CA GLY A 323 12.74 9.97 -13.35
C GLY A 323 12.54 8.52 -12.97
N ARG A 324 12.33 8.22 -11.67
CA ARG A 324 12.16 6.84 -11.18
C ARG A 324 10.94 6.72 -10.26
N ILE A 325 10.24 5.60 -10.40
CA ILE A 325 9.22 5.15 -9.44
C ILE A 325 9.64 3.75 -8.99
N ASP A 326 10.08 3.64 -7.75
CA ASP A 326 10.54 2.38 -7.17
C ASP A 326 9.60 1.96 -6.05
N ILE A 327 8.92 0.81 -6.19
CA ILE A 327 8.08 0.19 -5.17
C ILE A 327 8.78 -1.08 -4.72
N LEU A 328 9.40 -1.00 -3.56
CA LEU A 328 10.37 -1.99 -3.09
C LEU A 328 9.88 -2.69 -1.82
N ASN A 329 10.49 -3.83 -1.54
CA ASN A 329 10.43 -4.42 -0.22
C ASN A 329 11.31 -3.66 0.76
N PRO A 330 10.92 -3.56 2.05
CA PRO A 330 11.81 -3.06 3.07
C PRO A 330 13.03 -3.97 3.19
N GLU A 331 14.17 -3.38 3.47
CA GLU A 331 15.37 -4.12 3.85
C GLU A 331 15.11 -4.82 5.18
N THR A 332 15.25 -6.15 5.20
CA THR A 332 15.17 -6.94 6.44
C THR A 332 16.57 -7.42 6.80
N ASP A 333 17.08 -7.00 7.94
CA ASP A 333 18.35 -7.47 8.48
C ASP A 333 18.27 -8.98 8.78
N GLY A 334 18.39 -9.84 7.77
CA GLY A 334 18.71 -11.27 7.88
C GLY A 334 17.84 -12.14 8.81
N VAL A 335 16.77 -11.61 9.39
CA VAL A 335 15.88 -12.33 10.30
C VAL A 335 14.78 -12.98 9.49
N THR A 336 14.88 -14.29 9.37
CA THR A 336 13.86 -15.25 8.97
C THR A 336 12.62 -14.61 8.36
N GLN A 337 12.57 -14.65 7.02
CA GLN A 337 11.39 -14.41 6.23
C GLN A 337 10.28 -15.36 6.70
N SER A 338 9.55 -14.96 7.72
CA SER A 338 8.23 -15.49 7.97
C SER A 338 7.40 -15.05 6.79
N GLN A 339 7.04 -15.98 5.91
CA GLN A 339 6.11 -15.74 4.84
C GLN A 339 4.83 -15.21 5.48
N SER A 340 4.65 -13.89 5.53
CA SER A 340 3.37 -13.32 5.88
C SER A 340 2.46 -13.51 4.65
N LEU A 341 1.59 -14.51 4.78
CA LEU A 341 0.51 -14.72 3.81
C LEU A 341 -0.29 -13.42 3.70
N GLY A 342 -0.44 -12.91 2.49
CA GLY A 342 -1.23 -11.70 2.19
C GLY A 342 -0.44 -10.43 1.91
N GLU A 343 0.85 -10.36 2.19
CA GLU A 343 1.67 -9.21 1.82
C GLU A 343 1.95 -9.21 0.30
N SER A 344 1.71 -8.07 -0.35
CA SER A 344 1.89 -7.93 -1.81
C SER A 344 2.21 -6.48 -2.18
N ILE A 345 2.74 -6.30 -3.39
CA ILE A 345 2.72 -5.03 -4.09
C ILE A 345 1.47 -5.06 -4.97
N TRP A 346 0.51 -4.20 -4.66
CA TRP A 346 -0.79 -4.12 -5.30
C TRP A 346 -0.94 -2.78 -6.01
N ILE A 347 -1.03 -2.85 -7.33
CA ILE A 347 -1.32 -1.69 -8.19
C ILE A 347 -2.76 -1.86 -8.66
N GLY A 348 -3.65 -1.03 -8.12
CA GLY A 348 -5.09 -1.14 -8.29
C GLY A 348 -5.59 -0.61 -9.63
N GLU A 349 -6.88 -0.81 -9.89
CA GLU A 349 -7.50 -0.53 -11.19
C GLU A 349 -7.50 0.96 -11.59
N ASN A 350 -7.43 1.88 -10.61
CA ASN A 350 -7.40 3.32 -10.85
C ASN A 350 -5.98 3.90 -10.79
N ALA A 351 -4.98 3.07 -10.57
CA ALA A 351 -3.60 3.49 -10.37
C ALA A 351 -2.94 3.97 -11.66
N LEU A 352 -2.18 5.07 -11.55
CA LEU A 352 -1.30 5.56 -12.62
C LEU A 352 0.14 5.69 -12.09
N LEU A 353 1.05 4.90 -12.64
CA LEU A 353 2.50 5.05 -12.44
C LEU A 353 3.08 5.76 -13.68
N ASP A 354 3.31 7.06 -13.60
CA ASP A 354 3.71 7.92 -14.72
C ASP A 354 5.18 8.34 -14.59
N ALA A 355 6.04 7.61 -15.26
CA ALA A 355 7.44 7.95 -15.46
C ALA A 355 7.75 8.35 -16.91
N SER A 356 6.74 8.78 -17.67
CA SER A 356 6.91 9.17 -19.07
C SER A 356 7.92 10.29 -19.24
N GLY A 357 8.48 10.42 -20.44
CA GLY A 357 9.44 11.45 -20.80
C GLY A 357 8.87 12.86 -20.61
N PHE A 358 9.74 13.83 -20.41
CA PHE A 358 9.36 15.22 -20.19
C PHE A 358 10.07 16.18 -21.15
N ALA A 359 9.35 17.13 -21.69
CA ALA A 359 9.92 18.17 -22.54
C ALA A 359 10.04 19.50 -21.76
N TYR A 360 11.24 19.85 -21.34
CA TYR A 360 11.53 21.18 -20.84
C TYR A 360 11.57 22.17 -22.00
N THR A 361 10.73 23.19 -21.95
CA THR A 361 10.69 24.22 -22.98
C THR A 361 10.59 25.60 -22.38
N ALA A 362 11.32 26.56 -22.97
CA ALA A 362 11.19 27.96 -22.65
C ALA A 362 11.32 28.81 -23.93
N THR A 363 10.64 29.95 -23.94
CA THR A 363 10.69 30.89 -25.06
C THR A 363 11.61 32.06 -24.69
N GLY A 364 12.66 32.26 -25.45
CA GLY A 364 13.58 33.38 -25.29
C GLY A 364 13.00 34.71 -25.86
N ALA A 365 13.72 35.80 -25.60
CA ALA A 365 13.29 37.18 -25.94
C ALA A 365 12.96 37.45 -27.44
N ARG A 366 13.44 36.58 -28.32
CA ARG A 366 13.17 36.69 -29.78
C ARG A 366 12.14 35.68 -30.29
N GLY A 367 11.32 35.12 -29.39
CA GLY A 367 10.34 34.08 -29.68
C GLY A 367 10.93 32.73 -30.02
N ARG A 368 12.24 32.51 -29.85
CA ARG A 368 12.88 31.22 -30.05
C ARG A 368 12.56 30.28 -28.89
N ARG A 369 12.17 29.05 -29.24
CA ARG A 369 11.89 27.99 -28.27
C ARG A 369 13.16 27.18 -28.01
N TYR A 370 13.68 27.30 -26.81
CA TYR A 370 14.77 26.49 -26.27
C TYR A 370 14.19 25.33 -25.46
N GLY A 371 14.94 24.24 -25.37
CA GLY A 371 14.50 23.15 -24.54
C GLY A 371 15.40 21.93 -24.59
N GLU A 372 15.04 20.95 -23.84
CA GLU A 372 15.59 19.62 -23.87
C GLU A 372 14.49 18.62 -23.57
N VAL A 373 14.65 17.42 -24.08
CA VAL A 373 13.65 16.36 -24.00
C VAL A 373 14.28 15.22 -23.22
N LEU A 374 13.65 14.84 -22.09
CA LEU A 374 14.04 13.70 -21.30
C LEU A 374 13.44 12.44 -21.88
N ASP A 375 14.19 11.35 -21.86
CA ASP A 375 13.69 10.01 -22.11
C ASP A 375 12.64 9.62 -21.06
N GLY A 376 11.83 8.62 -21.36
CA GLY A 376 11.00 7.94 -20.37
C GLY A 376 11.86 7.39 -19.23
N GLY A 377 11.31 7.45 -18.01
CA GLY A 377 11.99 7.05 -16.79
C GLY A 377 11.92 5.55 -16.53
N GLN A 378 12.21 5.18 -15.29
CA GLN A 378 12.23 3.78 -14.85
C GLN A 378 11.15 3.52 -13.81
N VAL A 379 10.40 2.44 -13.97
CA VAL A 379 9.51 1.89 -12.94
C VAL A 379 10.07 0.56 -12.47
N THR A 380 10.24 0.39 -11.15
CA THR A 380 10.72 -0.85 -10.53
C THR A 380 9.71 -1.34 -9.50
N LEU A 381 9.26 -2.60 -9.63
CA LEU A 381 8.39 -3.25 -8.67
C LEU A 381 9.09 -4.48 -8.09
N GLY A 382 9.20 -4.54 -6.76
CA GLY A 382 9.72 -5.67 -6.01
C GLY A 382 11.15 -5.49 -5.51
N SER A 383 12.15 -5.72 -6.34
CA SER A 383 13.56 -5.61 -5.95
C SER A 383 14.36 -4.80 -6.96
N LEU A 384 15.40 -4.13 -6.51
CA LEU A 384 16.40 -3.52 -7.39
C LEU A 384 17.20 -4.59 -8.17
N ALA A 385 17.90 -4.18 -9.20
CA ALA A 385 18.81 -5.07 -9.91
C ALA A 385 20.00 -5.47 -9.01
N PRO A 386 20.57 -6.67 -9.19
CA PRO A 386 21.68 -7.14 -8.36
C PRO A 386 22.93 -6.24 -8.35
N ASP A 387 23.17 -5.54 -9.45
CA ASP A 387 24.27 -4.59 -9.63
C ASP A 387 23.98 -3.19 -9.04
N GLU A 388 22.74 -2.94 -8.61
CA GLU A 388 22.31 -1.72 -7.93
C GLU A 388 22.30 -1.90 -6.40
N LEU A 389 22.60 -3.11 -5.90
CA LEU A 389 22.65 -3.42 -4.48
C LEU A 389 24.02 -3.06 -3.90
N ASN A 390 23.99 -2.57 -2.68
CA ASN A 390 25.12 -2.09 -1.90
C ASN A 390 26.22 -3.15 -1.63
N ASP A 391 27.36 -2.70 -1.10
CA ASP A 391 28.65 -3.39 -0.90
C ASP A 391 28.60 -4.76 -0.16
N ASN A 392 27.48 -5.23 0.33
CA ASN A 392 27.36 -6.47 1.10
C ASN A 392 26.94 -7.71 0.28
N GLY A 393 26.58 -7.55 -1.00
CA GLY A 393 26.35 -8.68 -1.92
C GLY A 393 25.18 -9.61 -1.57
N ILE A 394 24.25 -9.19 -0.72
CA ILE A 394 23.10 -9.99 -0.33
C ILE A 394 21.95 -9.69 -1.28
N TYR A 395 21.56 -10.71 -2.03
CA TYR A 395 20.36 -10.70 -2.85
C TYR A 395 19.12 -10.82 -1.96
N GLU A 396 18.46 -9.73 -1.67
CA GLU A 396 17.09 -9.80 -1.18
C GLU A 396 16.12 -9.79 -2.36
N ILE A 397 15.71 -10.98 -2.80
CA ILE A 397 14.68 -11.09 -3.82
C ILE A 397 13.32 -10.98 -3.13
N ASN A 398 12.46 -10.16 -3.71
CA ASN A 398 11.07 -10.03 -3.26
C ASN A 398 10.37 -11.39 -3.21
N ASN A 399 9.95 -11.82 -2.02
CA ASN A 399 9.16 -13.04 -1.80
C ASN A 399 7.65 -12.78 -1.75
N ARG A 400 7.19 -11.60 -2.17
CA ARG A 400 5.80 -11.18 -2.18
C ARG A 400 5.26 -11.13 -3.60
N PHE A 401 3.96 -11.33 -3.74
CA PHE A 401 3.31 -11.19 -5.02
C PHE A 401 3.35 -9.74 -5.52
N ILE A 402 3.52 -9.58 -6.83
CA ILE A 402 3.29 -8.32 -7.53
C ILE A 402 2.01 -8.49 -8.33
N VAL A 403 1.01 -7.65 -8.05
CA VAL A 403 -0.29 -7.69 -8.70
C VAL A 403 -0.55 -6.33 -9.33
N VAL A 404 -0.70 -6.28 -10.64
CA VAL A 404 -1.12 -5.11 -11.41
C VAL A 404 -2.47 -5.42 -12.01
N ARG A 405 -3.51 -4.70 -11.56
CA ARG A 405 -4.90 -4.96 -11.93
C ARG A 405 -5.24 -4.44 -13.31
N ASP A 406 -6.29 -5.01 -13.90
CA ASP A 406 -6.95 -4.42 -15.07
C ASP A 406 -7.40 -2.99 -14.76
N GLY A 407 -7.17 -2.05 -15.68
CA GLY A 407 -7.38 -0.61 -15.48
C GLY A 407 -6.15 0.17 -15.01
N ALA A 408 -5.23 -0.45 -14.26
CA ALA A 408 -3.97 0.17 -13.89
C ALA A 408 -3.12 0.54 -15.11
N VAL A 409 -2.45 1.70 -15.06
CA VAL A 409 -1.60 2.18 -16.14
C VAL A 409 -0.18 2.40 -15.64
N ILE A 410 0.80 1.83 -16.33
CA ILE A 410 2.22 2.12 -16.15
C ILE A 410 2.71 2.80 -17.44
N ASP A 411 3.13 4.06 -17.35
CA ASP A 411 3.59 4.83 -18.51
C ASP A 411 5.07 5.19 -18.38
N VAL A 412 5.88 4.64 -19.26
CA VAL A 412 7.32 4.91 -19.43
C VAL A 412 7.61 5.40 -20.86
N SER A 413 6.61 5.94 -21.55
CA SER A 413 6.75 6.43 -22.92
C SER A 413 7.77 7.57 -23.00
N GLY A 414 8.41 7.73 -24.15
CA GLY A 414 9.14 8.94 -24.51
C GLY A 414 8.20 10.11 -24.78
N THR A 415 8.79 11.25 -25.09
CA THR A 415 8.06 12.48 -25.44
C THR A 415 8.73 13.21 -26.60
N ARG A 416 8.13 14.30 -27.05
CA ARG A 416 8.69 15.13 -28.13
C ARG A 416 8.39 16.60 -27.94
N ALA A 417 9.26 17.46 -28.46
CA ALA A 417 9.04 18.90 -28.54
C ALA A 417 9.65 19.50 -29.82
N ASP A 418 9.04 20.56 -30.30
CA ASP A 418 9.59 21.36 -31.41
C ASP A 418 10.47 22.46 -30.84
N LEU A 419 11.76 22.44 -31.18
CA LEU A 419 12.79 23.34 -30.64
C LEU A 419 13.50 24.09 -31.79
N ASP A 420 13.93 25.34 -31.54
CA ASP A 420 14.68 26.15 -32.48
C ASP A 420 16.20 25.86 -32.34
N LEU A 421 16.68 24.82 -33.02
CA LEU A 421 18.06 24.37 -32.97
C LEU A 421 19.02 25.12 -33.91
N GLY A 422 18.64 26.30 -34.41
CA GLY A 422 19.47 27.16 -35.25
C GLY A 422 19.18 27.08 -36.74
N GLY A 423 18.15 26.37 -37.18
CA GLY A 423 17.63 26.37 -38.54
C GLY A 423 16.53 27.42 -38.78
N ASP A 424 16.03 27.52 -40.03
CA ASP A 424 14.92 28.39 -40.38
C ASP A 424 13.53 27.91 -39.90
N ARG A 425 13.48 26.67 -39.43
CA ARG A 425 12.24 26.05 -38.92
C ARG A 425 12.54 25.29 -37.61
N PRO A 426 11.53 25.21 -36.71
CA PRO A 426 11.65 24.35 -35.55
C PRO A 426 11.95 22.88 -35.95
N THR A 427 12.76 22.23 -35.16
CA THR A 427 13.10 20.81 -35.31
C THR A 427 12.39 20.02 -34.24
N THR A 428 11.65 18.99 -34.59
CA THR A 428 11.06 18.05 -33.64
C THR A 428 12.18 17.19 -33.04
N VAL A 429 12.35 17.29 -31.74
CA VAL A 429 13.22 16.43 -30.93
C VAL A 429 12.36 15.45 -30.21
N ALA A 430 12.60 14.17 -30.42
CA ALA A 430 11.90 13.08 -29.72
C ALA A 430 12.87 12.35 -28.78
N SER A 431 12.33 11.72 -27.77
CA SER A 431 13.08 10.92 -26.81
C SER A 431 12.69 9.45 -26.86
N SER A 432 13.54 8.60 -26.27
CA SER A 432 13.28 7.18 -26.14
C SER A 432 12.28 6.89 -25.02
N ALA A 433 11.62 5.74 -25.09
CA ALA A 433 10.89 5.20 -23.95
C ALA A 433 11.87 4.74 -22.84
N GLY A 434 11.37 4.72 -21.62
CA GLY A 434 12.07 4.19 -20.45
C GLY A 434 11.90 2.68 -20.26
N GLY A 435 11.87 2.23 -19.00
CA GLY A 435 11.83 0.82 -18.68
C GLY A 435 10.91 0.45 -17.52
N LEU A 436 10.41 -0.78 -17.53
CA LEU A 436 9.69 -1.41 -16.43
C LEU A 436 10.48 -2.65 -16.00
N ALA A 437 10.78 -2.74 -14.70
CA ALA A 437 11.36 -3.93 -14.08
C ALA A 437 10.43 -4.46 -12.99
N MET A 438 10.10 -5.76 -13.06
CA MET A 438 9.34 -6.45 -12.02
C MET A 438 10.13 -7.69 -11.59
N ARG A 439 10.37 -7.81 -10.27
CA ARG A 439 11.17 -8.91 -9.72
C ARG A 439 10.50 -9.47 -8.48
N SER A 440 10.10 -10.74 -8.54
CA SER A 440 9.48 -11.47 -7.44
C SER A 440 9.78 -12.96 -7.54
N ASN A 441 10.00 -13.62 -6.40
CA ASN A 441 10.07 -15.08 -6.29
C ASN A 441 8.71 -15.74 -6.04
N ALA A 442 7.72 -14.98 -5.53
CA ALA A 442 6.40 -15.54 -5.22
C ALA A 442 5.52 -15.64 -6.47
N GLY A 443 5.46 -14.56 -7.25
CA GLY A 443 4.68 -14.52 -8.49
C GLY A 443 4.37 -13.10 -8.95
N ILE A 444 4.10 -12.95 -10.24
CA ILE A 444 3.74 -11.69 -10.88
C ILE A 444 2.44 -11.91 -11.65
N TYR A 445 1.42 -11.10 -11.35
CA TYR A 445 0.16 -11.02 -12.04
C TYR A 445 0.04 -9.64 -12.69
N PHE A 446 -0.02 -9.60 -14.01
CA PHE A 446 -0.06 -8.35 -14.76
C PHE A 446 -1.21 -8.35 -15.75
N ASP A 447 -2.27 -7.61 -15.43
CA ASP A 447 -3.45 -7.41 -16.28
C ASP A 447 -3.58 -5.94 -16.71
N GLY A 448 -2.71 -5.04 -16.20
CA GLY A 448 -2.73 -3.61 -16.49
C GLY A 448 -2.20 -3.22 -17.87
N GLU A 449 -2.28 -1.93 -18.20
CA GLU A 449 -1.76 -1.35 -19.43
C GLU A 449 -0.31 -0.86 -19.23
N LEU A 450 0.62 -1.31 -20.09
CA LEU A 450 1.96 -0.77 -20.19
C LEU A 450 2.08 0.13 -21.43
N ARG A 451 2.48 1.39 -21.21
CA ARG A 451 2.77 2.37 -22.27
C ARG A 451 4.28 2.60 -22.34
N ALA A 452 4.88 2.28 -23.48
CA ALA A 452 6.33 2.44 -23.74
C ALA A 452 6.56 2.87 -25.20
N ARG A 453 5.94 3.97 -25.59
CA ARG A 453 6.04 4.52 -26.95
C ARG A 453 7.20 5.51 -27.01
N ALA A 454 8.01 5.44 -28.08
CA ALA A 454 9.05 6.43 -28.38
C ALA A 454 8.52 7.57 -29.27
#